data_cddf3af796daad5bcdc3843ebc044fba
#
_entry.id   cddf3af796daad5bcdc3843ebc044fba
#
_cell.length_a   1.000
_cell.length_b   1.000
_cell.length_c   1.000
_cell.angle_alpha   90.00
_cell.angle_beta   90.00
_cell.angle_gamma   90.00
#
_symmetry.space_group_name_H-M   'P 1'
#
loop_
_entity.id
_entity.type
_entity.pdbx_description
1 polymer ?
#
loop_
_entity_poly.entity_id
_entity_poly.type
_entity_poly.pdbx_seq_one_letter_code
_entity_poly.pdbx_strand_id
1 'polypeptide(L)'
;MDDNEKKLRKELADLIFDGIELKDISYYEEKYPKRELKQGAYVTRFAPSPTGFMHTGGVYTALVSKMMAKRTGGIFYLRIEDTDTERGIENGIEEIVKTMQNYNLIPDEGVRINNGKIEEFGQYGPYIQSQRKEIYMAYAKHLIEEGKAYPCFYTKEELEEVREKQRASKLRTGMYGLWSKYRDMPAELAIEKIKEGIPYVLRFKSEGDYNKKIIITDLVKGKLELPQDDQDIVIIKKDGLPTYHFAHVIDDHLMRTTHVIRGEEWLSTLPIHIELFAHFGWEPPIY
;
A
#
# COMPACT_ATOMS: atom_id res chain seq x y z
N MET A 1 6.00 5.53 25.30
CA MET A 1 6.97 6.49 24.71
C MET A 1 7.02 7.72 25.58
N ASP A 2 8.19 8.12 26.07
CA ASP A 2 8.35 9.35 26.86
C ASP A 2 8.39 10.61 25.98
N ASP A 3 8.39 11.79 26.60
CA ASP A 3 8.32 13.07 25.87
C ASP A 3 9.61 13.37 25.07
N ASN A 4 10.76 12.90 25.54
CA ASN A 4 12.02 13.08 24.85
C ASN A 4 12.07 12.21 23.58
N GLU A 5 11.64 10.97 23.68
CA GLU A 5 11.55 10.05 22.54
C GLU A 5 10.56 10.58 21.47
N LYS A 6 9.40 11.10 21.90
CA LYS A 6 8.44 11.74 20.97
C LYS A 6 9.06 12.90 20.21
N LYS A 7 9.81 13.76 20.91
CA LYS A 7 10.49 14.90 20.29
C LYS A 7 11.51 14.45 19.25
N LEU A 8 12.34 13.45 19.59
CA LEU A 8 13.36 12.93 18.69
C LEU A 8 12.75 12.23 17.46
N ARG A 9 11.67 11.50 17.63
CA ARG A 9 10.96 10.87 16.48
C ARG A 9 10.33 11.91 15.57
N LYS A 10 9.82 13.00 16.14
CA LYS A 10 9.33 14.12 15.34
C LYS A 10 10.47 14.78 14.57
N GLU A 11 11.63 15.04 15.21
CA GLU A 11 12.83 15.56 14.52
C GLU A 11 13.28 14.64 13.39
N LEU A 12 13.31 13.32 13.66
CA LEU A 12 13.63 12.31 12.64
C LEU A 12 12.65 12.35 11.46
N ALA A 13 11.34 12.42 11.74
CA ALA A 13 10.32 12.49 10.72
C ALA A 13 10.41 13.78 9.89
N ASP A 14 10.64 14.92 10.55
CA ASP A 14 10.82 16.20 9.88
C ASP A 14 12.09 16.20 9.00
N LEU A 15 13.18 15.60 9.45
CA LEU A 15 14.41 15.45 8.66
C LEU A 15 14.22 14.54 7.44
N ILE A 16 13.51 13.42 7.58
CA ILE A 16 13.25 12.48 6.48
C ILE A 16 12.44 13.13 5.35
N PHE A 17 11.50 14.01 5.70
CA PHE A 17 10.62 14.69 4.75
C PHE A 17 10.95 16.19 4.61
N ASP A 18 12.21 16.57 4.89
CA ASP A 18 12.64 17.96 4.77
C ASP A 18 12.41 18.52 3.35
N GLY A 19 11.97 19.76 3.28
CA GLY A 19 11.63 20.43 2.03
C GLY A 19 10.31 20.02 1.38
N ILE A 20 9.52 19.10 2.00
CA ILE A 20 8.21 18.65 1.49
C ILE A 20 7.11 19.16 2.43
N GLU A 21 6.20 19.99 1.92
CA GLU A 21 5.04 20.42 2.68
C GLU A 21 3.99 19.32 2.72
N LEU A 22 4.00 18.51 3.80
CA LEU A 22 3.02 17.45 4.01
C LEU A 22 1.86 17.96 4.86
N LYS A 23 0.64 17.59 4.48
CA LYS A 23 -0.55 17.78 5.30
C LYS A 23 -0.63 16.67 6.35
N ASP A 24 -1.27 16.96 7.47
CA ASP A 24 -1.60 15.95 8.48
C ASP A 24 -2.56 14.89 7.91
N ILE A 25 -2.52 13.67 8.45
CA ILE A 25 -3.39 12.60 7.99
C ILE A 25 -4.87 12.92 8.16
N SER A 26 -5.25 13.71 9.18
CA SER A 26 -6.63 14.17 9.38
C SER A 26 -7.15 14.98 8.20
N TYR A 27 -6.30 15.76 7.53
CA TYR A 27 -6.67 16.47 6.31
C TYR A 27 -7.15 15.52 5.21
N TYR A 28 -6.51 14.35 5.05
CA TYR A 28 -6.91 13.38 4.04
C TYR A 28 -8.19 12.65 4.43
N GLU A 29 -8.42 12.41 5.72
CA GLU A 29 -9.69 11.86 6.20
C GLU A 29 -10.88 12.79 5.90
N GLU A 30 -10.69 14.10 6.06
CA GLU A 30 -11.70 15.11 5.73
C GLU A 30 -11.88 15.28 4.22
N LYS A 31 -10.78 15.27 3.46
CA LYS A 31 -10.78 15.40 1.99
C LYS A 31 -11.50 14.25 1.30
N TYR A 32 -11.41 13.05 1.85
CA TYR A 32 -12.02 11.84 1.32
C TYR A 32 -13.09 11.31 2.29
N PRO A 33 -14.25 11.95 2.40
CA PRO A 33 -15.30 11.59 3.36
C PRO A 33 -15.90 10.21 3.05
N LYS A 34 -16.70 9.67 3.96
CA LYS A 34 -17.50 8.47 3.68
C LYS A 34 -18.44 8.74 2.51
N ARG A 35 -18.61 7.73 1.65
CA ARG A 35 -19.48 7.85 0.47
C ARG A 35 -20.95 7.83 0.88
N GLU A 36 -21.74 8.70 0.28
CA GLU A 36 -23.19 8.72 0.45
C GLU A 36 -23.83 7.70 -0.49
N LEU A 37 -23.85 6.44 -0.08
CA LEU A 37 -24.40 5.32 -0.83
C LEU A 37 -25.51 4.63 -0.03
N LYS A 38 -26.38 3.90 -0.71
CA LYS A 38 -27.38 3.04 -0.05
C LYS A 38 -26.69 2.03 0.86
N GLN A 39 -27.32 1.71 1.97
CA GLN A 39 -26.85 0.65 2.86
C GLN A 39 -26.66 -0.67 2.07
N GLY A 40 -25.50 -1.29 2.23
CA GLY A 40 -25.14 -2.50 1.51
C GLY A 40 -24.64 -2.30 0.08
N ALA A 41 -24.47 -1.06 -0.39
CA ALA A 41 -23.83 -0.79 -1.68
C ALA A 41 -22.32 -1.08 -1.60
N TYR A 42 -21.78 -1.74 -2.62
CA TYR A 42 -20.37 -2.11 -2.69
C TYR A 42 -19.55 -1.06 -3.42
N VAL A 43 -18.44 -0.70 -2.84
CA VAL A 43 -17.38 0.06 -3.52
C VAL A 43 -16.28 -0.92 -3.86
N THR A 44 -16.11 -1.19 -5.14
CA THR A 44 -15.12 -2.13 -5.67
C THR A 44 -14.15 -1.42 -6.60
N ARG A 45 -13.00 -2.02 -6.84
CA ARG A 45 -12.00 -1.46 -7.75
C ARG A 45 -11.36 -2.52 -8.62
N PHE A 46 -10.90 -2.08 -9.78
CA PHE A 46 -9.84 -2.73 -10.52
C PHE A 46 -8.57 -1.87 -10.38
N ALA A 47 -7.48 -2.49 -9.97
CA ALA A 47 -6.26 -1.77 -9.57
C ALA A 47 -5.02 -2.39 -10.24
N PRO A 48 -4.92 -2.31 -11.58
CA PRO A 48 -3.82 -2.90 -12.33
C PRO A 48 -2.56 -2.04 -12.28
N SER A 49 -1.40 -2.72 -12.35
CA SER A 49 -0.10 -2.10 -12.60
C SER A 49 0.16 -2.03 -14.12
N PRO A 50 0.65 -0.90 -14.66
CA PRO A 50 0.94 -0.75 -16.09
C PRO A 50 2.30 -1.39 -16.45
N THR A 51 2.55 -2.63 -15.99
CA THR A 51 3.81 -3.36 -16.17
C THR A 51 3.74 -4.43 -17.26
N GLY A 52 2.64 -4.51 -17.98
CA GLY A 52 2.40 -5.47 -19.05
C GLY A 52 1.00 -5.33 -19.65
N PHE A 53 0.72 -6.14 -20.66
CA PHE A 53 -0.62 -6.20 -21.24
C PHE A 53 -1.60 -6.85 -20.26
N MET A 54 -2.84 -6.35 -20.26
CA MET A 54 -3.89 -6.94 -19.45
C MET A 54 -4.25 -8.33 -19.98
N HIS A 55 -4.01 -9.37 -19.17
CA HIS A 55 -4.40 -10.74 -19.52
C HIS A 55 -5.85 -11.04 -19.12
N THR A 56 -6.39 -12.14 -19.60
CA THR A 56 -7.79 -12.56 -19.39
C THR A 56 -8.20 -12.56 -17.90
N GLY A 57 -7.31 -12.96 -16.99
CA GLY A 57 -7.58 -12.93 -15.54
C GLY A 57 -7.85 -11.52 -15.03
N GLY A 58 -7.10 -10.50 -15.52
CA GLY A 58 -7.34 -9.10 -15.18
C GLY A 58 -8.70 -8.61 -15.68
N VAL A 59 -9.06 -8.95 -16.95
CA VAL A 59 -10.39 -8.64 -17.51
C VAL A 59 -11.49 -9.28 -16.68
N TYR A 60 -11.32 -10.54 -16.29
CA TYR A 60 -12.29 -11.25 -15.45
C TYR A 60 -12.45 -10.59 -14.07
N THR A 61 -11.34 -10.25 -13.41
CA THR A 61 -11.37 -9.55 -12.12
C THR A 61 -12.08 -8.20 -12.22
N ALA A 62 -11.82 -7.41 -13.28
CA ALA A 62 -12.50 -6.15 -13.53
C ALA A 62 -14.00 -6.35 -13.77
N LEU A 63 -14.38 -7.39 -14.55
CA LEU A 63 -15.78 -7.74 -14.82
C LEU A 63 -16.53 -8.08 -13.53
N VAL A 64 -15.98 -8.97 -12.70
CA VAL A 64 -16.59 -9.37 -11.43
C VAL A 64 -16.73 -8.16 -10.50
N SER A 65 -15.68 -7.35 -10.37
CA SER A 65 -15.70 -6.13 -9.54
C SER A 65 -16.81 -5.17 -10.00
N LYS A 66 -16.92 -4.91 -11.30
CA LYS A 66 -17.98 -4.07 -11.88
C LYS A 66 -19.38 -4.65 -11.63
N MET A 67 -19.56 -5.95 -11.85
CA MET A 67 -20.84 -6.62 -11.63
C MET A 67 -21.29 -6.57 -10.17
N MET A 68 -20.39 -6.77 -9.24
CA MET A 68 -20.67 -6.71 -7.79
C MET A 68 -21.13 -5.30 -7.37
N ALA A 69 -20.40 -4.26 -7.79
CA ALA A 69 -20.80 -2.89 -7.54
C ALA A 69 -22.18 -2.58 -8.16
N LYS A 70 -22.36 -2.89 -9.45
CA LYS A 70 -23.62 -2.63 -10.17
C LYS A 70 -24.83 -3.32 -9.52
N ARG A 71 -24.69 -4.57 -9.10
CA ARG A 71 -25.80 -5.34 -8.45
C ARG A 71 -26.25 -4.74 -7.14
N THR A 72 -25.38 -4.06 -6.42
CA THR A 72 -25.69 -3.44 -5.13
C THR A 72 -26.00 -1.95 -5.23
N GLY A 73 -25.93 -1.36 -6.44
CA GLY A 73 -26.08 0.08 -6.64
C GLY A 73 -24.93 0.88 -6.07
N GLY A 74 -23.75 0.29 -6.07
CA GLY A 74 -22.50 0.87 -5.58
C GLY A 74 -21.64 1.46 -6.70
N ILE A 75 -20.33 1.55 -6.44
CA ILE A 75 -19.33 2.21 -7.28
C ILE A 75 -18.24 1.21 -7.69
N PHE A 76 -17.93 1.16 -8.98
CA PHE A 76 -16.76 0.49 -9.52
C PHE A 76 -15.76 1.54 -10.03
N TYR A 77 -14.52 1.54 -9.52
CA TYR A 77 -13.53 2.49 -9.96
C TYR A 77 -12.24 1.83 -10.48
N LEU A 78 -11.53 2.56 -11.35
CA LEU A 78 -10.21 2.18 -11.87
C LEU A 78 -9.12 2.99 -11.17
N ARG A 79 -8.21 2.31 -10.49
CA ARG A 79 -6.97 2.87 -9.94
C ARG A 79 -5.77 2.28 -10.66
N ILE A 80 -4.82 3.13 -11.06
CA ILE A 80 -3.58 2.70 -11.69
C ILE A 80 -2.48 2.61 -10.63
N GLU A 81 -1.89 1.44 -10.47
CA GLU A 81 -0.82 1.16 -9.51
C GLU A 81 0.54 1.20 -10.21
N ASP A 82 1.03 2.41 -10.47
CA ASP A 82 2.25 2.73 -11.25
C ASP A 82 3.46 3.08 -10.38
N THR A 83 3.48 2.67 -9.12
CA THR A 83 4.59 2.94 -8.20
C THR A 83 5.86 2.10 -8.49
N ASP A 84 5.78 1.10 -9.35
CA ASP A 84 6.92 0.34 -9.86
C ASP A 84 7.41 0.96 -11.18
N THR A 85 8.32 1.93 -11.06
CA THR A 85 8.85 2.67 -12.20
C THR A 85 9.85 1.86 -13.04
N GLU A 86 10.42 0.78 -12.49
CA GLU A 86 11.39 -0.06 -13.20
C GLU A 86 10.71 -1.01 -14.21
N ARG A 87 9.48 -1.42 -13.94
CA ARG A 87 8.72 -2.36 -14.78
C ARG A 87 7.62 -1.71 -15.61
N GLY A 88 7.40 -0.41 -15.47
CA GLY A 88 6.42 0.32 -16.26
C GLY A 88 6.70 0.22 -17.76
N ILE A 89 5.67 -0.02 -18.57
CA ILE A 89 5.77 -0.03 -20.03
C ILE A 89 5.24 1.28 -20.61
N GLU A 90 5.82 1.70 -21.73
CA GLU A 90 5.34 2.87 -22.47
C GLU A 90 3.85 2.68 -22.86
N ASN A 91 3.04 3.71 -22.66
CA ASN A 91 1.59 3.70 -22.90
C ASN A 91 0.79 2.65 -22.08
N GLY A 92 1.38 2.06 -21.01
CA GLY A 92 0.73 1.01 -20.24
C GLY A 92 -0.63 1.39 -19.67
N ILE A 93 -0.80 2.63 -19.19
CA ILE A 93 -2.08 3.15 -18.70
C ILE A 93 -3.10 3.21 -19.82
N GLU A 94 -2.70 3.72 -20.99
CA GLU A 94 -3.56 3.84 -22.16
C GLU A 94 -4.06 2.47 -22.63
N GLU A 95 -3.18 1.47 -22.66
CA GLU A 95 -3.53 0.10 -23.03
C GLU A 95 -4.51 -0.56 -22.04
N ILE A 96 -4.35 -0.30 -20.74
CA ILE A 96 -5.32 -0.76 -19.74
C ILE A 96 -6.69 -0.15 -20.00
N VAL A 97 -6.77 1.17 -20.19
CA VAL A 97 -8.04 1.87 -20.39
C VAL A 97 -8.70 1.43 -21.70
N LYS A 98 -7.95 1.30 -22.79
CA LYS A 98 -8.46 0.78 -24.09
C LYS A 98 -9.00 -0.64 -23.95
N THR A 99 -8.27 -1.51 -23.25
CA THR A 99 -8.71 -2.87 -23.02
C THR A 99 -10.02 -2.90 -22.25
N MET A 100 -10.14 -2.10 -21.18
CA MET A 100 -11.40 -2.01 -20.44
C MET A 100 -12.55 -1.48 -21.30
N GLN A 101 -12.30 -0.49 -22.15
CA GLN A 101 -13.30 0.02 -23.08
C GLN A 101 -13.75 -1.06 -24.08
N ASN A 102 -12.82 -1.82 -24.66
CA ASN A 102 -13.12 -2.90 -25.61
C ASN A 102 -14.01 -3.99 -25.02
N TYR A 103 -13.88 -4.26 -23.70
CA TYR A 103 -14.74 -5.21 -22.98
C TYR A 103 -15.95 -4.55 -22.30
N ASN A 104 -16.22 -3.28 -22.58
CA ASN A 104 -17.31 -2.51 -21.95
C ASN A 104 -17.22 -2.48 -20.41
N LEU A 105 -16.01 -2.45 -19.86
CA LEU A 105 -15.72 -2.39 -18.44
C LEU A 105 -15.51 -0.94 -17.98
N ILE A 106 -16.40 -0.03 -18.40
CA ILE A 106 -16.30 1.40 -18.07
C ILE A 106 -16.46 1.57 -16.55
N PRO A 107 -15.50 2.20 -15.85
CA PRO A 107 -15.63 2.51 -14.45
C PRO A 107 -16.56 3.70 -14.20
N ASP A 108 -17.09 3.81 -12.98
CA ASP A 108 -17.88 4.94 -12.52
C ASP A 108 -16.99 6.12 -12.10
N GLU A 109 -15.75 5.84 -11.69
CA GLU A 109 -14.71 6.79 -11.31
C GLU A 109 -13.33 6.24 -11.71
N GLY A 110 -12.32 7.09 -11.80
CA GLY A 110 -10.95 6.63 -12.05
C GLY A 110 -10.31 7.29 -13.26
N VAL A 111 -9.68 6.46 -14.10
CA VAL A 111 -8.93 6.89 -15.27
C VAL A 111 -9.68 6.53 -16.55
N ARG A 112 -9.72 7.47 -17.49
CA ARG A 112 -10.34 7.28 -18.84
C ARG A 112 -9.49 7.93 -19.92
N ILE A 113 -9.78 7.57 -21.18
CA ILE A 113 -9.28 8.30 -22.34
C ILE A 113 -10.40 9.18 -22.87
N ASN A 114 -10.14 10.47 -22.96
CA ASN A 114 -11.04 11.45 -23.53
C ASN A 114 -10.27 12.29 -24.57
N ASN A 115 -10.77 12.35 -25.81
CA ASN A 115 -10.13 13.03 -26.94
C ASN A 115 -8.63 12.64 -27.10
N GLY A 116 -8.31 11.36 -26.91
CA GLY A 116 -6.94 10.83 -27.03
C GLY A 116 -6.01 11.18 -25.87
N LYS A 117 -6.52 11.75 -24.77
CA LYS A 117 -5.75 12.07 -23.57
C LYS A 117 -6.25 11.27 -22.38
N ILE A 118 -5.31 10.90 -21.51
CA ILE A 118 -5.62 10.30 -20.22
C ILE A 118 -6.17 11.39 -19.29
N GLU A 119 -7.34 11.17 -18.74
CA GLU A 119 -8.01 12.02 -17.77
C GLU A 119 -8.44 11.22 -16.55
N GLU A 120 -8.45 11.86 -15.41
CA GLU A 120 -9.01 11.33 -14.18
C GLU A 120 -10.38 11.95 -13.90
N PHE A 121 -11.29 11.18 -13.33
CA PHE A 121 -12.64 11.66 -13.00
C PHE A 121 -13.17 10.95 -11.75
N GLY A 122 -13.96 11.66 -10.96
CA GLY A 122 -14.47 11.22 -9.67
C GLY A 122 -13.95 12.09 -8.51
N GLN A 123 -14.41 11.82 -7.29
CA GLN A 123 -14.16 12.68 -6.12
C GLN A 123 -13.00 12.17 -5.23
N TYR A 124 -12.52 10.96 -5.46
CA TYR A 124 -11.53 10.30 -4.61
C TYR A 124 -10.13 10.23 -5.25
N GLY A 125 -9.93 10.97 -6.34
CA GLY A 125 -8.64 11.08 -7.02
C GLY A 125 -7.56 11.83 -6.21
N PRO A 126 -6.31 11.81 -6.72
CA PRO A 126 -5.88 11.14 -7.96
C PRO A 126 -6.09 9.63 -7.93
N TYR A 127 -6.36 9.03 -9.11
CA TYR A 127 -6.52 7.58 -9.27
C TYR A 127 -5.26 6.92 -9.86
N ILE A 128 -4.22 7.69 -10.11
CA ILE A 128 -2.89 7.23 -10.52
C ILE A 128 -1.99 7.34 -9.29
N GLN A 129 -1.45 6.23 -8.82
CA GLN A 129 -0.74 6.18 -7.53
C GLN A 129 0.50 7.06 -7.46
N SER A 130 1.26 7.21 -8.56
CA SER A 130 2.42 8.10 -8.59
C SER A 130 2.08 9.57 -8.29
N GLN A 131 0.84 9.99 -8.56
CA GLN A 131 0.34 11.33 -8.26
C GLN A 131 -0.12 11.50 -6.81
N ARG A 132 -0.14 10.43 -6.01
CA ARG A 132 -0.54 10.40 -4.60
C ARG A 132 0.64 10.38 -3.62
N LYS A 133 1.85 10.62 -4.11
CA LYS A 133 3.10 10.47 -3.35
C LYS A 133 3.06 11.19 -1.99
N GLU A 134 2.55 12.43 -1.95
CA GLU A 134 2.45 13.21 -0.72
C GLU A 134 1.52 12.57 0.33
N ILE A 135 0.46 11.89 -0.11
CA ILE A 135 -0.44 11.15 0.78
C ILE A 135 0.33 10.04 1.49
N TYR A 136 1.04 9.20 0.73
CA TYR A 136 1.81 8.10 1.31
C TYR A 136 2.93 8.60 2.22
N MET A 137 3.58 9.72 1.87
CA MET A 137 4.60 10.35 2.71
C MET A 137 4.01 10.86 4.02
N ALA A 138 2.80 11.44 4.01
CA ALA A 138 2.12 11.90 5.23
C ALA A 138 1.83 10.73 6.18
N TYR A 139 1.31 9.62 5.66
CA TYR A 139 1.07 8.42 6.48
C TYR A 139 2.37 7.75 6.95
N ALA A 140 3.43 7.75 6.12
CA ALA A 140 4.74 7.27 6.55
C ALA A 140 5.36 8.15 7.64
N LYS A 141 5.22 9.48 7.53
CA LYS A 141 5.64 10.43 8.56
C LYS A 141 4.95 10.16 9.88
N HIS A 142 3.64 10.00 9.86
CA HIS A 142 2.85 9.65 11.04
C HIS A 142 3.35 8.35 11.70
N LEU A 143 3.64 7.29 10.93
CA LEU A 143 4.18 6.04 11.45
C LEU A 143 5.56 6.22 12.11
N ILE A 144 6.41 7.10 11.60
CA ILE A 144 7.73 7.39 12.21
C ILE A 144 7.54 8.11 13.54
N GLU A 145 6.66 9.11 13.58
CA GLU A 145 6.34 9.87 14.79
C GLU A 145 5.78 8.97 15.90
N GLU A 146 4.99 7.96 15.53
CA GLU A 146 4.48 6.94 16.46
C GLU A 146 5.48 5.82 16.79
N GLY A 147 6.65 5.80 16.15
CA GLY A 147 7.64 4.74 16.33
C GLY A 147 7.28 3.41 15.71
N LYS A 148 6.35 3.43 14.74
CA LYS A 148 5.86 2.27 13.99
C LYS A 148 6.50 2.12 12.61
N ALA A 149 7.37 3.05 12.24
CA ALA A 149 8.25 2.93 11.10
C ALA A 149 9.65 3.44 11.44
N TYR A 150 10.64 2.99 10.70
CA TYR A 150 12.03 3.32 10.91
C TYR A 150 12.84 3.34 9.60
N PRO A 151 13.91 4.16 9.52
CA PRO A 151 14.84 4.12 8.40
C PRO A 151 15.75 2.89 8.49
N CYS A 152 15.84 2.15 7.41
CA CYS A 152 16.64 0.94 7.28
C CYS A 152 17.79 1.18 6.30
N PHE A 153 19.00 1.09 6.78
CA PHE A 153 20.24 1.45 6.08
C PHE A 153 20.98 0.26 5.44
N TYR A 154 20.34 -0.90 5.32
CA TYR A 154 20.94 -2.04 4.63
C TYR A 154 21.29 -1.71 3.18
N THR A 155 22.50 -2.08 2.77
CA THR A 155 22.87 -2.10 1.34
C THR A 155 22.23 -3.30 0.63
N LYS A 156 22.29 -3.32 -0.70
CA LYS A 156 21.83 -4.49 -1.47
C LYS A 156 22.65 -5.74 -1.16
N GLU A 157 23.95 -5.57 -0.99
CA GLU A 157 24.91 -6.62 -0.67
C GLU A 157 24.62 -7.21 0.72
N GLU A 158 24.45 -6.36 1.73
CA GLU A 158 24.08 -6.80 3.09
C GLU A 158 22.74 -7.54 3.12
N LEU A 159 21.75 -7.08 2.33
CA LEU A 159 20.46 -7.76 2.21
C LEU A 159 20.58 -9.15 1.60
N GLU A 160 21.46 -9.31 0.59
CA GLU A 160 21.68 -10.63 -0.02
C GLU A 160 22.43 -11.56 0.94
N GLU A 161 23.44 -11.06 1.66
CA GLU A 161 24.09 -11.84 2.72
C GLU A 161 23.11 -12.33 3.79
N VAL A 162 22.16 -11.48 4.20
CA VAL A 162 21.11 -11.86 5.16
C VAL A 162 20.26 -13.00 4.58
N ARG A 163 19.83 -12.89 3.32
CA ARG A 163 19.05 -13.92 2.66
C ARG A 163 19.81 -15.24 2.52
N GLU A 164 21.09 -15.19 2.18
CA GLU A 164 21.93 -16.38 2.08
C GLU A 164 22.08 -17.07 3.44
N LYS A 165 22.32 -16.32 4.50
CA LYS A 165 22.39 -16.84 5.87
C LYS A 165 21.07 -17.50 6.30
N GLN A 166 19.94 -16.86 5.97
CA GLN A 166 18.61 -17.40 6.24
C GLN A 166 18.38 -18.71 5.47
N ARG A 167 18.68 -18.76 4.17
CA ARG A 167 18.58 -19.97 3.34
C ARG A 167 19.47 -21.11 3.85
N ALA A 168 20.73 -20.81 4.18
CA ALA A 168 21.67 -21.79 4.75
C ALA A 168 21.17 -22.38 6.06
N SER A 169 20.49 -21.57 6.87
CA SER A 169 19.88 -21.99 8.14
C SER A 169 18.47 -22.60 7.98
N LYS A 170 17.98 -22.76 6.75
CA LYS A 170 16.61 -23.22 6.43
C LYS A 170 15.50 -22.37 7.06
N LEU A 171 15.76 -21.08 7.21
CA LEU A 171 14.81 -20.10 7.73
C LEU A 171 14.07 -19.40 6.58
N ARG A 172 12.92 -18.80 6.88
CA ARG A 172 12.23 -17.91 5.96
C ARG A 172 13.13 -16.72 5.63
N THR A 173 13.13 -16.28 4.38
CA THR A 173 13.83 -15.06 3.98
C THR A 173 13.00 -13.84 4.31
N GLY A 174 13.64 -12.74 4.75
CA GLY A 174 12.97 -11.48 5.02
C GLY A 174 13.53 -10.70 6.21
N MET A 175 12.89 -9.59 6.54
CA MET A 175 13.30 -8.72 7.64
C MET A 175 12.38 -8.94 8.85
N TYR A 176 12.81 -9.75 9.79
CA TYR A 176 12.11 -10.07 11.03
C TYR A 176 13.09 -10.43 12.15
N GLY A 177 12.68 -10.24 13.39
CA GLY A 177 13.48 -10.60 14.56
C GLY A 177 14.91 -10.05 14.50
N LEU A 178 15.92 -10.90 14.71
CA LEU A 178 17.34 -10.51 14.70
C LEU A 178 17.83 -10.00 13.34
N TRP A 179 17.13 -10.31 12.27
CA TRP A 179 17.50 -9.85 10.93
C TRP A 179 17.13 -8.37 10.67
N SER A 180 16.27 -7.79 11.51
CA SER A 180 15.85 -6.38 11.44
C SER A 180 16.74 -5.49 12.32
N LYS A 181 18.09 -5.50 12.11
CA LYS A 181 19.07 -4.84 13.00
C LYS A 181 18.83 -3.34 13.24
N TYR A 182 18.13 -2.65 12.31
CA TYR A 182 17.85 -1.21 12.45
C TYR A 182 16.51 -0.90 13.12
N ARG A 183 15.71 -1.94 13.40
CA ARG A 183 14.36 -1.82 13.95
C ARG A 183 14.29 -1.04 15.26
N ASP A 184 15.25 -1.29 16.15
CA ASP A 184 15.32 -0.70 17.48
C ASP A 184 16.49 0.30 17.63
N MET A 185 16.95 0.85 16.49
CA MET A 185 17.97 1.90 16.49
C MET A 185 17.40 3.16 17.14
N PRO A 186 18.14 3.78 18.11
CA PRO A 186 17.77 5.07 18.67
C PRO A 186 17.60 6.15 17.59
N ALA A 187 16.61 7.03 17.78
CA ALA A 187 16.30 8.07 16.81
C ALA A 187 17.47 9.01 16.56
N GLU A 188 18.28 9.31 17.58
CA GLU A 188 19.50 10.13 17.47
C GLU A 188 20.49 9.54 16.48
N LEU A 189 20.75 8.23 16.56
CA LEU A 189 21.68 7.55 15.65
C LEU A 189 21.12 7.48 14.22
N ALA A 190 19.80 7.36 14.07
CA ALA A 190 19.16 7.42 12.78
C ALA A 190 19.30 8.82 12.14
N ILE A 191 19.10 9.88 12.93
CA ILE A 191 19.29 11.28 12.51
C ILE A 191 20.74 11.52 12.08
N GLU A 192 21.73 11.05 12.84
CA GLU A 192 23.16 11.17 12.48
C GLU A 192 23.42 10.52 11.12
N LYS A 193 23.00 9.27 10.92
CA LYS A 193 23.18 8.55 9.66
C LYS A 193 22.53 9.24 8.46
N ILE A 194 21.36 9.83 8.64
CA ILE A 194 20.68 10.58 7.58
C ILE A 194 21.44 11.86 7.26
N LYS A 195 21.92 12.60 8.28
CA LYS A 195 22.75 13.79 8.11
C LYS A 195 24.09 13.49 7.42
N GLU A 196 24.64 12.28 7.62
CA GLU A 196 25.82 11.77 6.89
C GLU A 196 25.51 11.40 5.43
N GLY A 197 24.25 11.46 5.00
CA GLY A 197 23.84 11.12 3.65
C GLY A 197 23.78 9.62 3.35
N ILE A 198 23.72 8.75 4.37
CA ILE A 198 23.63 7.30 4.20
C ILE A 198 22.27 6.95 3.60
N PRO A 199 22.20 6.25 2.45
CA PRO A 199 20.94 5.90 1.81
C PRO A 199 20.11 4.93 2.66
N TYR A 200 18.80 5.12 2.68
CA TYR A 200 17.86 4.27 3.43
C TYR A 200 16.55 4.05 2.66
N VAL A 201 15.78 3.10 3.18
CA VAL A 201 14.35 2.91 2.87
C VAL A 201 13.58 3.01 4.18
N LEU A 202 12.29 3.31 4.14
CA LEU A 202 11.45 3.25 5.34
C LEU A 202 10.79 1.89 5.44
N ARG A 203 10.84 1.29 6.63
CA ARG A 203 10.17 0.03 6.93
C ARG A 203 9.11 0.22 8.00
N PHE A 204 7.99 -0.47 7.81
CA PHE A 204 6.99 -0.65 8.86
C PHE A 204 7.52 -1.62 9.92
N LYS A 205 7.24 -1.34 11.17
CA LYS A 205 7.63 -2.15 12.32
C LYS A 205 6.50 -3.11 12.65
N SER A 206 6.49 -4.30 12.04
CA SER A 206 5.47 -5.31 12.31
C SER A 206 5.47 -5.75 13.77
N GLU A 207 4.31 -5.90 14.36
CA GLU A 207 4.08 -6.40 15.73
C GLU A 207 3.50 -7.82 15.73
N GLY A 208 3.37 -8.43 14.56
CA GLY A 208 2.85 -9.78 14.43
C GLY A 208 3.82 -10.86 14.91
N ASP A 209 3.28 -12.04 15.10
CA ASP A 209 4.02 -13.23 15.50
C ASP A 209 3.65 -14.37 14.54
N TYR A 210 4.60 -14.80 13.74
CA TYR A 210 4.38 -15.84 12.72
C TYR A 210 3.88 -17.17 13.31
N ASN A 211 4.13 -17.44 14.59
CA ASN A 211 3.63 -18.62 15.28
C ASN A 211 2.15 -18.50 15.69
N LYS A 212 1.59 -17.31 15.63
CA LYS A 212 0.17 -17.05 15.86
C LYS A 212 -0.57 -16.98 14.54
N LYS A 213 -1.87 -17.25 14.60
CA LYS A 213 -2.74 -17.20 13.43
C LYS A 213 -3.72 -16.03 13.54
N ILE A 214 -4.05 -15.47 12.39
CA ILE A 214 -5.21 -14.61 12.23
C ILE A 214 -6.30 -15.36 11.47
N ILE A 215 -7.54 -15.01 11.75
CA ILE A 215 -8.72 -15.57 11.09
C ILE A 215 -9.31 -14.46 10.23
N ILE A 216 -9.40 -14.72 8.93
CA ILE A 216 -9.98 -13.80 7.96
C ILE A 216 -11.16 -14.52 7.30
N THR A 217 -12.27 -13.82 7.13
CA THR A 217 -13.41 -14.36 6.39
C THR A 217 -13.37 -13.82 4.96
N ASP A 218 -13.12 -14.72 4.01
CA ASP A 218 -13.25 -14.45 2.58
C ASP A 218 -14.63 -14.90 2.11
N LEU A 219 -15.29 -14.11 1.25
CA LEU A 219 -16.67 -14.41 0.84
C LEU A 219 -16.78 -15.65 -0.07
N VAL A 220 -15.70 -16.05 -0.72
CA VAL A 220 -15.65 -17.20 -1.63
C VAL A 220 -15.02 -18.41 -0.95
N LYS A 221 -13.89 -18.22 -0.27
CA LYS A 221 -13.12 -19.30 0.38
C LYS A 221 -13.63 -19.62 1.80
N GLY A 222 -14.45 -18.76 2.38
CA GLY A 222 -14.91 -18.91 3.77
C GLY A 222 -13.85 -18.48 4.78
N LYS A 223 -13.77 -19.20 5.89
CA LYS A 223 -12.83 -18.93 6.98
C LYS A 223 -11.42 -19.36 6.59
N LEU A 224 -10.49 -18.39 6.56
CA LEU A 224 -9.08 -18.62 6.32
C LEU A 224 -8.29 -18.45 7.62
N GLU A 225 -7.40 -19.37 7.90
CA GLU A 225 -6.44 -19.29 9.01
C GLU A 225 -5.04 -19.10 8.43
N LEU A 226 -4.48 -17.92 8.60
CA LEU A 226 -3.16 -17.55 8.10
C LEU A 226 -2.23 -17.20 9.26
N PRO A 227 -0.90 -17.43 9.14
CA PRO A 227 0.04 -16.90 10.13
C PRO A 227 -0.02 -15.39 10.15
N GLN A 228 0.22 -14.77 11.31
CA GLN A 228 0.40 -13.32 11.37
C GLN A 228 1.65 -12.93 10.57
N ASP A 229 1.66 -11.72 10.04
CA ASP A 229 2.88 -11.16 9.47
C ASP A 229 3.84 -10.73 10.60
N ASP A 230 5.12 -11.02 10.44
CA ASP A 230 6.18 -10.58 11.35
C ASP A 230 7.32 -9.87 10.58
N GLN A 231 7.06 -9.56 9.30
CA GLN A 231 8.03 -8.95 8.40
C GLN A 231 7.99 -7.43 8.50
N ASP A 232 9.13 -6.83 8.72
CA ASP A 232 9.26 -5.38 8.58
C ASP A 232 9.34 -5.02 7.09
N ILE A 233 8.19 -4.89 6.46
CA ILE A 233 8.09 -4.57 5.04
C ILE A 233 8.61 -3.16 4.74
N VAL A 234 9.18 -2.96 3.55
CA VAL A 234 9.46 -1.61 3.05
C VAL A 234 8.14 -0.92 2.74
N ILE A 235 7.94 0.28 3.28
CA ILE A 235 6.75 1.10 3.01
C ILE A 235 7.06 2.24 2.03
N ILE A 236 8.24 2.87 2.15
CA ILE A 236 8.71 3.90 1.21
C ILE A 236 10.09 3.48 0.69
N LYS A 237 10.22 3.46 -0.61
CA LYS A 237 11.45 3.14 -1.34
C LYS A 237 12.42 4.34 -1.36
N LYS A 238 13.66 4.12 -1.85
CA LYS A 238 14.68 5.19 -1.99
C LYS A 238 14.25 6.34 -2.91
N ASP A 239 13.40 6.06 -3.90
CA ASP A 239 12.84 7.05 -4.82
C ASP A 239 11.68 7.88 -4.20
N GLY A 240 11.33 7.58 -2.95
CA GLY A 240 10.25 8.20 -2.21
C GLY A 240 8.86 7.72 -2.62
N LEU A 241 8.74 6.69 -3.47
CA LEU A 241 7.48 6.06 -3.80
C LEU A 241 7.15 4.94 -2.81
N PRO A 242 5.87 4.69 -2.54
CA PRO A 242 5.46 3.60 -1.66
C PRO A 242 5.67 2.25 -2.33
N THR A 243 5.73 1.20 -1.50
CA THR A 243 5.52 -0.16 -1.99
C THR A 243 4.04 -0.46 -2.16
N TYR A 244 3.73 -1.51 -2.93
CA TYR A 244 2.36 -1.97 -3.17
C TYR A 244 1.54 -2.14 -1.89
N HIS A 245 2.09 -2.83 -0.88
CA HIS A 245 1.36 -3.13 0.36
C HIS A 245 0.91 -1.85 1.09
N PHE A 246 1.78 -0.86 1.16
CA PHE A 246 1.49 0.38 1.86
C PHE A 246 0.51 1.26 1.08
N ALA A 247 0.75 1.44 -0.22
CA ALA A 247 -0.13 2.21 -1.09
C ALA A 247 -1.55 1.62 -1.13
N HIS A 248 -1.65 0.30 -1.30
CA HIS A 248 -2.91 -0.41 -1.36
C HIS A 248 -3.81 -0.17 -0.14
N VAL A 249 -3.25 -0.28 1.07
CA VAL A 249 -4.02 -0.10 2.31
C VAL A 249 -4.53 1.34 2.46
N ILE A 250 -3.66 2.32 2.24
CA ILE A 250 -4.02 3.74 2.33
C ILE A 250 -5.07 4.10 1.29
N ASP A 251 -4.89 3.64 0.05
CA ASP A 251 -5.82 3.98 -1.03
C ASP A 251 -7.18 3.31 -0.85
N ASP A 252 -7.21 2.03 -0.50
CA ASP A 252 -8.48 1.34 -0.27
C ASP A 252 -9.25 1.97 0.90
N HIS A 253 -8.56 2.46 1.94
CA HIS A 253 -9.19 3.22 3.02
C HIS A 253 -9.71 4.58 2.54
N LEU A 254 -8.87 5.41 1.95
CA LEU A 254 -9.23 6.78 1.56
C LEU A 254 -10.22 6.82 0.38
N MET A 255 -10.20 5.85 -0.53
CA MET A 255 -11.17 5.71 -1.61
C MET A 255 -12.45 5.00 -1.16
N ARG A 256 -12.51 4.61 0.15
CA ARG A 256 -13.67 3.98 0.78
C ARG A 256 -14.09 2.68 0.11
N THR A 257 -13.11 1.87 -0.27
CA THR A 257 -13.31 0.52 -0.81
C THR A 257 -13.95 -0.37 0.23
N THR A 258 -15.04 -1.03 -0.11
CA THR A 258 -15.74 -1.94 0.80
C THR A 258 -15.45 -3.41 0.50
N HIS A 259 -15.21 -3.74 -0.78
CA HIS A 259 -14.97 -5.11 -1.22
C HIS A 259 -13.80 -5.15 -2.20
N VAL A 260 -12.93 -6.13 -2.00
CA VAL A 260 -11.74 -6.36 -2.82
C VAL A 260 -11.84 -7.72 -3.50
N ILE A 261 -11.96 -7.70 -4.82
CA ILE A 261 -11.90 -8.89 -5.67
C ILE A 261 -10.49 -8.99 -6.24
N ARG A 262 -9.84 -10.13 -6.03
CA ARG A 262 -8.49 -10.38 -6.54
C ARG A 262 -8.21 -11.87 -6.65
N GLY A 263 -7.14 -12.23 -7.35
CA GLY A 263 -6.72 -13.62 -7.51
C GLY A 263 -6.26 -14.27 -6.21
N GLU A 264 -6.31 -15.59 -6.16
CA GLU A 264 -5.96 -16.41 -4.98
C GLU A 264 -4.47 -16.26 -4.61
N GLU A 265 -3.62 -15.96 -5.57
CA GLU A 265 -2.18 -15.70 -5.38
C GLU A 265 -1.88 -14.59 -4.36
N TRP A 266 -2.84 -13.70 -4.12
CA TRP A 266 -2.70 -12.59 -3.18
C TRP A 266 -3.09 -12.93 -1.74
N LEU A 267 -3.59 -14.13 -1.46
CA LEU A 267 -4.01 -14.53 -0.11
C LEU A 267 -2.86 -14.49 0.89
N SER A 268 -1.64 -14.83 0.45
CA SER A 268 -0.45 -14.78 1.31
C SER A 268 -0.07 -13.37 1.78
N THR A 269 -0.58 -12.32 1.14
CA THR A 269 -0.32 -10.93 1.51
C THR A 269 -1.37 -10.33 2.46
N LEU A 270 -2.48 -11.04 2.69
CA LEU A 270 -3.55 -10.57 3.57
C LEU A 270 -3.09 -10.22 4.98
N PRO A 271 -2.25 -11.03 5.66
CA PRO A 271 -1.78 -10.70 7.00
C PRO A 271 -1.11 -9.34 7.10
N ILE A 272 -0.29 -8.98 6.10
CA ILE A 272 0.37 -7.67 6.01
C ILE A 272 -0.67 -6.53 5.95
N HIS A 273 -1.67 -6.69 5.07
CA HIS A 273 -2.69 -5.66 4.89
C HIS A 273 -3.57 -5.50 6.12
N ILE A 274 -4.00 -6.61 6.74
CA ILE A 274 -4.82 -6.59 7.95
C ILE A 274 -4.06 -5.92 9.11
N GLU A 275 -2.77 -6.19 9.26
CA GLU A 275 -1.95 -5.52 10.28
C GLU A 275 -1.86 -4.01 10.04
N LEU A 276 -1.63 -3.58 8.80
CA LEU A 276 -1.60 -2.15 8.46
C LEU A 276 -2.95 -1.47 8.71
N PHE A 277 -4.08 -2.08 8.31
CA PHE A 277 -5.40 -1.55 8.60
C PHE A 277 -5.63 -1.43 10.11
N ALA A 278 -5.33 -2.47 10.86
CA ALA A 278 -5.50 -2.48 12.32
C ALA A 278 -4.64 -1.42 13.01
N HIS A 279 -3.41 -1.20 12.50
CA HIS A 279 -2.50 -0.19 13.05
C HIS A 279 -3.09 1.22 12.94
N PHE A 280 -3.70 1.56 11.81
CA PHE A 280 -4.37 2.84 11.64
C PHE A 280 -5.77 2.90 12.28
N GLY A 281 -6.24 1.83 12.92
CA GLY A 281 -7.59 1.75 13.48
C GLY A 281 -8.69 1.69 12.42
N TRP A 282 -8.37 1.23 11.22
CA TRP A 282 -9.28 1.12 10.10
C TRP A 282 -9.88 -0.28 9.98
N GLU A 283 -11.14 -0.31 9.59
CA GLU A 283 -11.77 -1.57 9.17
C GLU A 283 -11.26 -1.97 7.79
N PRO A 284 -10.72 -3.20 7.61
CA PRO A 284 -10.31 -3.67 6.30
C PRO A 284 -11.51 -3.88 5.38
N PRO A 285 -11.34 -3.81 4.05
CA PRO A 285 -12.37 -4.22 3.12
C PRO A 285 -12.66 -5.72 3.25
N ILE A 286 -13.83 -6.13 2.80
CA ILE A 286 -14.23 -7.53 2.69
C ILE A 286 -13.53 -8.15 1.46
N TYR A 287 -12.98 -9.34 1.61
CA TYR A 287 -12.26 -10.06 0.56
C TYR A 287 -13.09 -11.20 -0.02
#